data_63ddeaa40fd714f760d2dc6425a49736
#
_entry.id   63ddeaa40fd714f760d2dc6425a49736
#
_cell.length_a   1.000
_cell.length_b   1.000
_cell.length_c   1.000
_cell.angle_alpha   90.00
_cell.angle_beta   90.00
_cell.angle_gamma   90.00
#
_symmetry.space_group_name_H-M   'P 1'
#
loop_
_entity.id
_entity.type
_entity.pdbx_description
1 polymer ?
#
loop_
_entity_poly.entity_id
_entity_poly.type
_entity_poly.pdbx_seq_one_letter_code
_entity_poly.pdbx_strand_id
1 'polypeptide(L)'
;PNDKINPEKRKRPLASGKIKTPFAAFLLLFLLTVGLVWAYLLNNLFFFTLLGIFIISCLYSLFLKKILFVDIIAISFNFVLRAIAGAVIINVFISPWLVTGIFFVALFLTTGKRYGELEYLNEKSSEHRKVLKYYTKPLLASLFNIFAGLIIIIFAIFSFSSEHKYLIWAIPFFVYLILRYHFLISSNSKIARRPEQAITDLPLVIGTLIFIIISIILIML
;
A
#
# COMPACT_ATOMS: atom_id res chain seq x y z
N PRO A 1 -0.87 -17.21 -16.50
CA PRO A 1 0.01 -17.01 -17.67
C PRO A 1 1.00 -15.87 -17.47
N ASN A 2 0.56 -14.70 -17.03
CA ASN A 2 1.40 -13.49 -16.93
C ASN A 2 2.55 -13.60 -15.91
N ASP A 3 2.40 -14.36 -14.84
CA ASP A 3 3.46 -14.58 -13.85
C ASP A 3 4.62 -15.41 -14.39
N LYS A 4 4.41 -16.19 -15.45
CA LYS A 4 5.48 -16.99 -16.10
C LYS A 4 6.44 -16.10 -16.91
N ILE A 5 5.97 -14.96 -17.40
CA ILE A 5 6.76 -14.00 -18.20
C ILE A 5 7.72 -13.21 -17.30
N ASN A 6 7.34 -12.95 -16.06
CA ASN A 6 8.17 -12.19 -15.12
C ASN A 6 9.20 -13.11 -14.43
N PRO A 7 10.52 -12.87 -14.57
CA PRO A 7 11.58 -13.71 -14.00
C PRO A 7 11.46 -13.90 -12.48
N GLU A 8 10.95 -12.89 -11.76
CA GLU A 8 10.78 -12.95 -10.31
C GLU A 8 9.52 -13.69 -9.89
N LYS A 9 8.42 -13.55 -10.67
CA LYS A 9 7.11 -14.15 -10.34
C LYS A 9 6.96 -15.58 -10.81
N ARG A 10 7.76 -16.03 -11.79
CA ARG A 10 7.74 -17.42 -12.28
C ARG A 10 8.08 -18.46 -11.21
N LYS A 11 8.77 -18.03 -10.12
CA LYS A 11 9.12 -18.89 -8.98
C LYS A 11 7.97 -19.11 -8.00
N ARG A 12 6.84 -18.40 -8.16
CA ARG A 12 5.66 -18.58 -7.29
C ARG A 12 5.11 -19.99 -7.39
N PRO A 13 4.60 -20.59 -6.29
CA PRO A 13 4.19 -22.01 -6.25
C PRO A 13 3.20 -22.42 -7.34
N LEU A 14 2.22 -21.55 -7.67
CA LEU A 14 1.27 -21.78 -8.76
C LEU A 14 1.89 -21.63 -10.15
N ALA A 15 2.72 -20.60 -10.33
CA ALA A 15 3.36 -20.33 -11.62
C ALA A 15 4.41 -21.39 -11.96
N SER A 16 5.12 -21.89 -10.94
CA SER A 16 6.13 -22.96 -11.06
C SER A 16 5.52 -24.38 -11.15
N GLY A 17 4.19 -24.54 -10.98
CA GLY A 17 3.53 -25.83 -11.00
C GLY A 17 3.68 -26.69 -9.74
N LYS A 18 4.31 -26.17 -8.67
CA LYS A 18 4.46 -26.87 -7.38
C LYS A 18 3.12 -27.15 -6.71
N ILE A 19 2.12 -26.30 -6.94
CA ILE A 19 0.77 -26.47 -6.43
C ILE A 19 -0.20 -26.57 -7.62
N LYS A 20 -1.04 -27.59 -7.63
CA LYS A 20 -2.08 -27.77 -8.64
C LYS A 20 -3.18 -26.72 -8.47
N THR A 21 -3.70 -26.19 -9.57
CA THR A 21 -4.74 -25.15 -9.57
C THR A 21 -6.01 -25.54 -8.78
N PRO A 22 -6.55 -26.80 -8.88
CA PRO A 22 -7.72 -27.20 -8.11
C PRO A 22 -7.48 -27.17 -6.60
N PHE A 23 -6.29 -27.61 -6.16
CA PHE A 23 -5.93 -27.58 -4.74
C PHE A 23 -5.83 -26.14 -4.22
N ALA A 24 -5.23 -25.24 -5.01
CA ALA A 24 -5.16 -23.83 -4.64
C ALA A 24 -6.55 -23.17 -4.57
N ALA A 25 -7.46 -23.53 -5.48
CA ALA A 25 -8.84 -23.05 -5.45
C ALA A 25 -9.60 -23.58 -4.22
N PHE A 26 -9.46 -24.84 -3.89
CA PHE A 26 -10.02 -25.42 -2.67
C PHE A 26 -9.51 -24.72 -1.40
N LEU A 27 -8.19 -24.55 -1.30
CA LEU A 27 -7.57 -23.88 -0.16
C LEU A 27 -8.05 -22.42 -0.02
N LEU A 28 -8.20 -21.70 -1.14
CA LEU A 28 -8.73 -20.34 -1.15
C LEU A 28 -10.17 -20.30 -0.62
N LEU A 29 -11.05 -21.16 -1.11
CA LEU A 29 -12.44 -21.23 -0.67
C LEU A 29 -12.54 -21.61 0.80
N PHE A 30 -11.77 -22.60 1.23
CA PHE A 30 -11.72 -23.03 2.63
C PHE A 30 -11.31 -21.88 3.55
N LEU A 31 -10.17 -21.23 3.28
CA LEU A 31 -9.68 -20.12 4.09
C LEU A 31 -10.62 -18.91 4.08
N LEU A 32 -11.25 -18.63 2.93
CA LEU A 32 -12.24 -17.56 2.81
C LEU A 32 -13.47 -17.86 3.70
N THR A 33 -14.02 -19.07 3.62
CA THR A 33 -15.19 -19.47 4.40
C THR A 33 -14.87 -19.43 5.90
N VAL A 34 -13.75 -20.01 6.32
CA VAL A 34 -13.31 -19.97 7.72
C VAL A 34 -13.12 -18.52 8.19
N GLY A 35 -12.42 -17.69 7.39
CA GLY A 35 -12.19 -16.28 7.73
C GLY A 35 -13.48 -15.46 7.86
N LEU A 36 -14.45 -15.66 6.96
CA LEU A 36 -15.73 -14.95 7.01
C LEU A 36 -16.61 -15.44 8.19
N VAL A 37 -16.60 -16.73 8.48
CA VAL A 37 -17.33 -17.26 9.66
C VAL A 37 -16.77 -16.68 10.96
N TRP A 38 -15.43 -16.70 11.11
CA TRP A 38 -14.79 -16.08 12.27
C TRP A 38 -15.08 -14.57 12.36
N ALA A 39 -15.04 -13.86 11.24
CA ALA A 39 -15.36 -12.44 11.22
C ALA A 39 -16.79 -12.15 11.68
N TYR A 40 -17.76 -12.94 11.24
CA TYR A 40 -19.15 -12.84 11.67
C TYR A 40 -19.34 -13.10 13.17
N LEU A 41 -18.65 -14.12 13.69
CA LEU A 41 -18.70 -14.44 15.13
C LEU A 41 -18.08 -13.36 16.01
N LEU A 42 -17.08 -12.63 15.50
CA LEU A 42 -16.41 -11.56 16.23
C LEU A 42 -17.22 -10.25 16.21
N ASN A 43 -17.63 -9.78 15.04
CA ASN A 43 -18.37 -8.52 14.90
C ASN A 43 -18.99 -8.41 13.51
N ASN A 44 -20.28 -8.05 13.44
CA ASN A 44 -21.00 -7.91 12.17
C ASN A 44 -20.38 -6.84 11.25
N LEU A 45 -19.97 -5.70 11.79
CA LEU A 45 -19.36 -4.62 11.00
C LEU A 45 -18.01 -5.06 10.44
N PHE A 46 -17.23 -5.81 11.23
CA PHE A 46 -15.98 -6.42 10.79
C PHE A 46 -16.20 -7.42 9.64
N PHE A 47 -17.24 -8.26 9.74
CA PHE A 47 -17.63 -9.17 8.65
C PHE A 47 -17.92 -8.42 7.35
N PHE A 48 -18.77 -7.36 7.39
CA PHE A 48 -19.07 -6.58 6.19
C PHE A 48 -17.85 -5.86 5.63
N THR A 49 -16.94 -5.40 6.49
CA THR A 49 -15.69 -4.77 6.04
C THR A 49 -14.78 -5.77 5.34
N LEU A 50 -14.63 -6.99 5.88
CA LEU A 50 -13.87 -8.07 5.25
C LEU A 50 -14.49 -8.51 3.93
N LEU A 51 -15.82 -8.61 3.88
CA LEU A 51 -16.54 -8.92 2.64
C LEU A 51 -16.28 -7.84 1.58
N GLY A 52 -16.30 -6.57 1.96
CA GLY A 52 -15.95 -5.44 1.09
C GLY A 52 -14.52 -5.53 0.56
N ILE A 53 -13.54 -5.84 1.42
CA ILE A 53 -12.16 -6.07 1.02
C ILE A 53 -12.06 -7.20 -0.02
N PHE A 54 -12.77 -8.30 0.21
CA PHE A 54 -12.79 -9.43 -0.72
C PHE A 54 -13.39 -9.05 -2.07
N ILE A 55 -14.56 -8.39 -2.07
CA ILE A 55 -15.24 -7.95 -3.31
C ILE A 55 -14.34 -7.01 -4.11
N ILE A 56 -13.75 -6.00 -3.47
CA ILE A 56 -12.85 -5.05 -4.15
C ILE A 56 -11.61 -5.77 -4.68
N SER A 57 -11.06 -6.73 -3.94
CA SER A 57 -9.91 -7.52 -4.39
C SER A 57 -10.25 -8.38 -5.62
N CYS A 58 -11.45 -8.95 -5.68
CA CYS A 58 -11.96 -9.68 -6.85
C CYS A 58 -12.15 -8.74 -8.05
N LEU A 59 -12.84 -7.61 -7.86
CA LEU A 59 -13.06 -6.60 -8.90
C LEU A 59 -11.73 -6.06 -9.43
N TYR A 60 -10.78 -5.79 -8.53
CA TYR A 60 -9.43 -5.40 -8.91
C TYR A 60 -8.76 -6.46 -9.78
N SER A 61 -8.84 -7.72 -9.37
CA SER A 61 -8.19 -8.82 -10.09
C SER A 61 -8.76 -9.04 -11.48
N LEU A 62 -10.07 -8.85 -11.67
CA LEU A 62 -10.77 -9.10 -12.92
C LEU A 62 -10.75 -7.89 -13.87
N PHE A 63 -11.04 -6.70 -13.35
CA PHE A 63 -11.34 -5.50 -14.15
C PHE A 63 -10.45 -4.29 -13.81
N LEU A 64 -10.42 -3.83 -12.54
CA LEU A 64 -9.89 -2.52 -12.18
C LEU A 64 -8.40 -2.36 -12.46
N LYS A 65 -7.62 -3.42 -12.34
CA LYS A 65 -6.18 -3.42 -12.65
C LYS A 65 -5.82 -3.10 -14.11
N LYS A 66 -6.82 -2.98 -15.01
CA LYS A 66 -6.63 -2.68 -16.43
C LYS A 66 -6.95 -1.22 -16.77
N ILE A 67 -7.55 -0.48 -15.83
CA ILE A 67 -8.04 0.88 -16.04
C ILE A 67 -7.05 1.86 -15.42
N LEU A 68 -6.63 2.85 -16.22
CA LEU A 68 -5.68 3.90 -15.81
C LEU A 68 -6.19 4.63 -14.56
N PHE A 69 -5.32 4.89 -13.63
CA PHE A 69 -5.56 5.47 -12.30
C PHE A 69 -6.42 4.62 -11.37
N VAL A 70 -7.44 3.93 -11.88
CA VAL A 70 -8.30 3.08 -11.04
C VAL A 70 -7.50 1.94 -10.42
N ASP A 71 -6.44 1.45 -11.09
CA ASP A 71 -5.58 0.40 -10.55
C ASP A 71 -4.84 0.83 -9.27
N ILE A 72 -4.35 2.07 -9.19
CA ILE A 72 -3.69 2.58 -7.98
C ILE A 72 -4.71 2.98 -6.90
N ILE A 73 -5.83 3.60 -7.30
CA ILE A 73 -6.89 4.01 -6.38
C ILE A 73 -7.54 2.81 -5.69
N ALA A 74 -7.86 1.74 -6.44
CA ALA A 74 -8.49 0.54 -5.88
C ALA A 74 -7.58 -0.18 -4.87
N ILE A 75 -6.27 -0.25 -5.12
CA ILE A 75 -5.31 -0.79 -4.15
C ILE A 75 -5.29 0.09 -2.90
N SER A 76 -5.21 1.41 -3.07
CA SER A 76 -5.13 2.35 -1.94
C SER A 76 -6.39 2.31 -1.09
N PHE A 77 -7.56 2.22 -1.71
CA PHE A 77 -8.82 2.04 -1.00
C PHE A 77 -8.88 0.73 -0.22
N ASN A 78 -8.30 -0.34 -0.77
CA ASN A 78 -8.20 -1.62 -0.06
C ASN A 78 -7.31 -1.55 1.19
N PHE A 79 -6.26 -0.70 1.20
CA PHE A 79 -5.47 -0.41 2.40
C PHE A 79 -6.29 0.33 3.46
N VAL A 80 -7.10 1.30 3.05
CA VAL A 80 -8.02 2.02 3.95
C VAL A 80 -9.01 1.05 4.59
N LEU A 81 -9.65 0.19 3.81
CA LEU A 81 -10.59 -0.80 4.36
C LEU A 81 -9.95 -1.74 5.38
N ARG A 82 -8.69 -2.12 5.18
CA ARG A 82 -7.95 -2.95 6.14
C ARG A 82 -7.71 -2.21 7.46
N ALA A 83 -7.39 -0.92 7.39
CA ALA A 83 -7.23 -0.11 8.59
C ALA A 83 -8.56 0.06 9.35
N ILE A 84 -9.66 0.31 8.60
CA ILE A 84 -11.01 0.38 9.17
C ILE A 84 -11.39 -0.96 9.82
N ALA A 85 -11.13 -2.09 9.15
CA ALA A 85 -11.41 -3.42 9.70
C ALA A 85 -10.67 -3.65 11.02
N GLY A 86 -9.39 -3.26 11.10
CA GLY A 86 -8.60 -3.35 12.34
C GLY A 86 -9.19 -2.53 13.47
N ALA A 87 -9.60 -1.29 13.22
CA ALA A 87 -10.17 -0.42 14.24
C ALA A 87 -11.56 -0.89 14.71
N VAL A 88 -12.38 -1.40 13.79
CA VAL A 88 -13.69 -1.97 14.12
C VAL A 88 -13.55 -3.13 15.11
N ILE A 89 -12.56 -4.03 14.91
CA ILE A 89 -12.40 -5.20 15.78
C ILE A 89 -11.97 -4.83 17.20
N ILE A 90 -11.14 -3.79 17.34
CA ILE A 90 -10.68 -3.30 18.65
C ILE A 90 -11.57 -2.17 19.22
N ASN A 91 -12.65 -1.84 18.52
CA ASN A 91 -13.62 -0.80 18.89
C ASN A 91 -12.99 0.58 19.16
N VAL A 92 -12.07 1.00 18.27
CA VAL A 92 -11.39 2.31 18.35
C VAL A 92 -11.87 3.21 17.24
N PHE A 93 -12.10 4.48 17.59
CA PHE A 93 -12.44 5.51 16.59
C PHE A 93 -11.25 5.78 15.67
N ILE A 94 -11.47 5.76 14.36
CA ILE A 94 -10.48 6.16 13.38
C ILE A 94 -10.70 7.62 13.00
N SER A 95 -9.71 8.46 13.24
CA SER A 95 -9.70 9.84 12.78
C SER A 95 -9.82 9.90 11.25
N PRO A 96 -10.65 10.81 10.69
CA PRO A 96 -10.70 11.08 9.25
C PRO A 96 -9.31 11.41 8.66
N TRP A 97 -8.45 12.09 9.41
CA TRP A 97 -7.09 12.41 9.01
C TRP A 97 -6.23 11.16 8.83
N LEU A 98 -6.38 10.18 9.72
CA LEU A 98 -5.67 8.91 9.61
C LEU A 98 -6.13 8.11 8.38
N VAL A 99 -7.44 8.06 8.12
CA VAL A 99 -8.01 7.41 6.93
C VAL A 99 -7.46 8.05 5.65
N THR A 100 -7.48 9.37 5.60
CA THR A 100 -6.97 10.14 4.46
C THR A 100 -5.45 9.95 4.30
N GLY A 101 -4.70 9.96 5.41
CA GLY A 101 -3.27 9.71 5.42
C GLY A 101 -2.92 8.33 4.87
N ILE A 102 -3.59 7.28 5.34
CA ILE A 102 -3.40 5.90 4.85
C ILE A 102 -3.68 5.82 3.34
N PHE A 103 -4.74 6.48 2.87
CA PHE A 103 -5.08 6.50 1.46
C PHE A 103 -3.97 7.12 0.59
N PHE A 104 -3.45 8.29 0.97
CA PHE A 104 -2.39 8.95 0.21
C PHE A 104 -1.03 8.26 0.34
N VAL A 105 -0.70 7.69 1.50
CA VAL A 105 0.48 6.82 1.65
C VAL A 105 0.39 5.61 0.72
N ALA A 106 -0.77 4.97 0.64
CA ALA A 106 -0.97 3.84 -0.25
C ALA A 106 -0.90 4.25 -1.73
N LEU A 107 -1.42 5.42 -2.11
CA LEU A 107 -1.26 6.00 -3.46
C LEU A 107 0.22 6.26 -3.78
N PHE A 108 0.96 6.86 -2.86
CA PHE A 108 2.39 7.12 -2.99
C PHE A 108 3.18 5.82 -3.22
N LEU A 109 3.00 4.81 -2.37
CA LEU A 109 3.68 3.53 -2.47
C LEU A 109 3.31 2.78 -3.76
N THR A 110 2.02 2.78 -4.13
CA THR A 110 1.57 2.10 -5.35
C THR A 110 2.04 2.79 -6.62
N THR A 111 2.08 4.13 -6.63
CA THR A 111 2.61 4.91 -7.75
C THR A 111 4.12 4.69 -7.91
N GLY A 112 4.87 4.70 -6.80
CA GLY A 112 6.29 4.37 -6.79
C GLY A 112 6.56 2.96 -7.34
N LYS A 113 5.71 1.99 -6.99
CA LYS A 113 5.79 0.64 -7.54
C LYS A 113 5.52 0.60 -9.04
N ARG A 114 4.56 1.38 -9.56
CA ARG A 114 4.31 1.49 -11.01
C ARG A 114 5.49 2.12 -11.73
N TYR A 115 6.09 3.15 -11.14
CA TYR A 115 7.29 3.79 -11.67
C TYR A 115 8.44 2.77 -11.79
N GLY A 116 8.74 2.03 -10.73
CA GLY A 116 9.77 1.00 -10.75
C GLY A 116 9.47 -0.17 -11.69
N GLU A 117 8.20 -0.59 -11.84
CA GLU A 117 7.79 -1.63 -12.80
C GLU A 117 7.99 -1.13 -14.25
N LEU A 118 7.62 0.11 -14.56
CA LEU A 118 7.78 0.70 -15.89
C LEU A 118 9.26 0.84 -16.27
N GLU A 119 10.09 1.25 -15.33
CA GLU A 119 11.52 1.44 -15.56
C GLU A 119 12.27 0.12 -15.77
N TYR A 120 11.95 -0.89 -14.99
CA TYR A 120 12.62 -2.20 -15.06
C TYR A 120 12.25 -3.00 -16.31
N LEU A 121 10.98 -2.94 -16.72
CA LEU A 121 10.48 -3.76 -17.81
C LEU A 121 10.63 -3.10 -19.20
N ASN A 122 10.92 -1.79 -19.24
CA ASN A 122 11.02 -1.01 -20.48
C ASN A 122 9.88 -1.39 -21.47
N GLU A 123 10.23 -1.83 -22.69
CA GLU A 123 9.27 -2.21 -23.74
C GLU A 123 8.37 -3.41 -23.38
N LYS A 124 8.80 -4.29 -22.48
CA LYS A 124 8.00 -5.46 -22.03
C LYS A 124 7.01 -5.14 -20.92
N SER A 125 6.93 -3.88 -20.49
CA SER A 125 6.04 -3.47 -19.39
C SER A 125 4.56 -3.71 -19.69
N SER A 126 4.13 -3.49 -20.94
CA SER A 126 2.75 -3.69 -21.40
C SER A 126 2.34 -5.16 -21.47
N GLU A 127 3.27 -6.07 -21.76
CA GLU A 127 3.01 -7.52 -21.75
C GLU A 127 2.77 -8.03 -20.33
N HIS A 128 3.46 -7.44 -19.36
CA HIS A 128 3.33 -7.81 -17.95
C HIS A 128 2.01 -7.29 -17.34
N ARG A 129 1.65 -6.03 -17.65
CA ARG A 129 0.44 -5.39 -17.13
C ARG A 129 -0.13 -4.39 -18.13
N LYS A 130 -1.34 -4.65 -18.62
CA LYS A 130 -1.98 -3.85 -19.67
C LYS A 130 -2.06 -2.35 -19.36
N VAL A 131 -2.30 -1.98 -18.09
CA VAL A 131 -2.41 -0.57 -17.68
C VAL A 131 -1.09 0.18 -17.81
N LEU A 132 0.08 -0.47 -17.71
CA LEU A 132 1.38 0.19 -17.86
C LEU A 132 1.59 0.81 -19.24
N LYS A 133 0.83 0.36 -20.25
CA LYS A 133 0.84 0.97 -21.59
C LYS A 133 0.42 2.44 -21.58
N TYR A 134 -0.44 2.82 -20.64
CA TYR A 134 -1.00 4.18 -20.55
C TYR A 134 -0.20 5.09 -19.62
N TYR A 135 0.65 4.52 -18.76
CA TYR A 135 1.52 5.29 -17.87
C TYR A 135 2.80 5.71 -18.59
N THR A 136 3.17 6.98 -18.44
CA THR A 136 4.48 7.49 -18.84
C THR A 136 5.33 7.76 -17.60
N LYS A 137 6.67 7.71 -17.75
CA LYS A 137 7.58 8.05 -16.63
C LYS A 137 7.34 9.46 -16.09
N PRO A 138 7.19 10.52 -16.91
CA PRO A 138 6.89 11.86 -16.41
C PRO A 138 5.56 11.92 -15.62
N LEU A 139 4.50 11.25 -16.12
CA LEU A 139 3.22 11.21 -15.43
C LEU A 139 3.33 10.57 -14.04
N LEU A 140 3.99 9.41 -13.96
CA LEU A 140 4.17 8.72 -12.68
C LEU A 140 5.06 9.52 -11.73
N ALA A 141 6.10 10.19 -12.22
CA ALA A 141 6.94 11.06 -11.41
C ALA A 141 6.14 12.27 -10.86
N SER A 142 5.30 12.89 -11.69
CA SER A 142 4.44 14.00 -11.25
C SER A 142 3.43 13.56 -10.18
N LEU A 143 2.74 12.43 -10.39
CA LEU A 143 1.80 11.87 -9.41
C LEU A 143 2.51 11.51 -8.09
N PHE A 144 3.71 10.96 -8.19
CA PHE A 144 4.52 10.59 -7.03
C PHE A 144 4.90 11.82 -6.19
N ASN A 145 5.29 12.93 -6.85
CA ASN A 145 5.59 14.21 -6.19
C ASN A 145 4.33 14.81 -5.53
N ILE A 146 3.19 14.79 -6.25
CA ILE A 146 1.91 15.29 -5.71
C ILE A 146 1.53 14.51 -4.43
N PHE A 147 1.59 13.18 -4.48
CA PHE A 147 1.21 12.36 -3.32
C PHE A 147 2.19 12.54 -2.16
N ALA A 148 3.49 12.69 -2.41
CA ALA A 148 4.47 13.02 -1.37
C ALA A 148 4.13 14.33 -0.66
N GLY A 149 3.81 15.39 -1.41
CA GLY A 149 3.39 16.68 -0.85
C GLY A 149 2.10 16.58 -0.04
N LEU A 150 1.09 15.87 -0.58
CA LEU A 150 -0.19 15.68 0.11
C LEU A 150 -0.04 14.92 1.44
N ILE A 151 0.80 13.90 1.51
CA ILE A 151 1.06 13.14 2.74
C ILE A 151 1.66 14.07 3.80
N ILE A 152 2.63 14.89 3.43
CA ILE A 152 3.27 15.84 4.35
C ILE A 152 2.24 16.86 4.87
N ILE A 153 1.41 17.41 3.98
CA ILE A 153 0.36 18.38 4.34
C ILE A 153 -0.67 17.72 5.27
N ILE A 154 -1.13 16.52 4.98
CA ILE A 154 -2.10 15.79 5.80
C ILE A 154 -1.54 15.52 7.19
N PHE A 155 -0.28 15.08 7.28
CA PHE A 155 0.36 14.87 8.58
C PHE A 155 0.53 16.19 9.35
N ALA A 156 0.87 17.29 8.68
CA ALA A 156 0.94 18.60 9.30
C ALA A 156 -0.42 19.04 9.85
N ILE A 157 -1.49 18.95 9.04
CA ILE A 157 -2.85 19.31 9.49
C ILE A 157 -3.30 18.39 10.64
N PHE A 158 -3.02 17.09 10.57
CA PHE A 158 -3.29 16.16 11.67
C PHE A 158 -2.57 16.60 12.95
N SER A 159 -1.28 16.96 12.86
CA SER A 159 -0.48 17.41 14.01
C SER A 159 -1.03 18.69 14.63
N PHE A 160 -1.51 19.63 13.80
CA PHE A 160 -2.16 20.86 14.28
C PHE A 160 -3.53 20.63 14.91
N SER A 161 -4.31 19.67 14.36
CA SER A 161 -5.67 19.37 14.83
C SER A 161 -5.70 18.37 15.98
N SER A 162 -4.56 17.80 16.33
CA SER A 162 -4.42 16.84 17.41
C SER A 162 -4.53 17.53 18.78
N GLU A 163 -5.05 16.80 19.77
CA GLU A 163 -5.01 17.22 21.17
C GLU A 163 -3.56 17.33 21.70
N HIS A 164 -2.62 16.63 21.08
CA HIS A 164 -1.20 16.62 21.41
C HIS A 164 -0.46 17.77 20.73
N LYS A 165 -0.44 18.94 21.33
CA LYS A 165 0.12 20.19 20.77
C LYS A 165 1.58 20.07 20.33
N TYR A 166 2.36 19.21 20.97
CA TYR A 166 3.78 19.03 20.67
C TYR A 166 4.04 18.15 19.45
N LEU A 167 3.03 17.45 18.92
CA LEU A 167 3.19 16.54 17.77
C LEU A 167 3.70 17.27 16.51
N ILE A 168 3.53 18.59 16.43
CA ILE A 168 4.06 19.42 15.35
C ILE A 168 5.58 19.27 15.18
N TRP A 169 6.32 19.02 16.27
CA TRP A 169 7.77 18.84 16.24
C TRP A 169 8.19 17.51 15.60
N ALA A 170 7.28 16.59 15.35
CA ALA A 170 7.54 15.36 14.60
C ALA A 170 7.57 15.59 13.07
N ILE A 171 7.05 16.72 12.56
CA ILE A 171 6.95 17.00 11.11
C ILE A 171 8.31 16.88 10.40
N PRO A 172 9.42 17.49 10.88
CA PRO A 172 10.70 17.39 10.17
C PRO A 172 11.18 15.95 9.98
N PHE A 173 10.97 15.08 10.97
CA PHE A 173 11.33 13.67 10.90
C PHE A 173 10.46 12.92 9.90
N PHE A 174 9.17 13.23 9.86
CA PHE A 174 8.24 12.66 8.89
C PHE A 174 8.60 13.10 7.45
N VAL A 175 8.90 14.36 7.24
CA VAL A 175 9.39 14.90 5.95
C VAL A 175 10.63 14.14 5.49
N TYR A 176 11.61 13.92 6.40
CA TYR A 176 12.79 13.15 6.07
C TYR A 176 12.45 11.76 5.55
N LEU A 177 11.50 11.04 6.17
CA LEU A 177 11.08 9.71 5.74
C LEU A 177 10.51 9.72 4.32
N ILE A 178 9.63 10.69 4.02
CA ILE A 178 9.02 10.82 2.71
C ILE A 178 10.08 11.14 1.65
N LEU A 179 10.99 12.08 1.94
CA LEU A 179 12.09 12.46 1.03
C LEU A 179 13.07 11.30 0.83
N ARG A 180 13.41 10.56 1.90
CA ARG A 180 14.30 9.40 1.79
C ARG A 180 13.69 8.30 0.92
N TYR A 181 12.42 7.98 1.13
CA TYR A 181 11.72 7.00 0.31
C TYR A 181 11.58 7.46 -1.15
N HIS A 182 11.30 8.76 -1.35
CA HIS A 182 11.27 9.37 -2.69
C HIS A 182 12.62 9.22 -3.40
N PHE A 183 13.72 9.50 -2.71
CA PHE A 183 15.08 9.32 -3.25
C PHE A 183 15.33 7.85 -3.66
N LEU A 184 14.96 6.89 -2.82
CA LEU A 184 15.13 5.46 -3.11
C LEU A 184 14.39 5.01 -4.38
N ILE A 185 13.20 5.55 -4.62
CA ILE A 185 12.44 5.26 -5.85
C ILE A 185 13.09 5.92 -7.07
N SER A 186 13.50 7.18 -6.94
CA SER A 186 14.12 7.95 -8.04
C SER A 186 15.48 7.38 -8.46
N SER A 187 16.20 6.72 -7.54
CA SER A 187 17.50 6.08 -7.82
C SER A 187 17.40 4.69 -8.46
N ASN A 188 16.23 4.33 -8.99
CA ASN A 188 15.98 3.03 -9.63
C ASN A 188 16.33 1.82 -8.75
N SER A 189 16.09 1.93 -7.46
CA SER A 189 16.42 0.88 -6.50
C SER A 189 15.46 -0.32 -6.61
N LYS A 190 15.88 -1.48 -6.12
CA LYS A 190 15.01 -2.65 -5.96
C LYS A 190 13.81 -2.35 -5.05
N ILE A 191 13.94 -1.38 -4.16
CA ILE A 191 12.91 -0.92 -3.22
C ILE A 191 11.71 -0.33 -3.96
N ALA A 192 11.91 0.38 -5.08
CA ALA A 192 10.81 0.89 -5.91
C ALA A 192 9.85 -0.22 -6.34
N ARG A 193 10.40 -1.39 -6.72
CA ARG A 193 9.61 -2.55 -7.18
C ARG A 193 9.07 -3.39 -6.04
N ARG A 194 9.76 -3.40 -4.92
CA ARG A 194 9.48 -4.23 -3.74
C ARG A 194 9.53 -3.36 -2.49
N PRO A 195 8.45 -2.63 -2.17
CA PRO A 195 8.39 -1.76 -1.00
C PRO A 195 8.75 -2.46 0.31
N GLU A 196 8.53 -3.79 0.38
CA GLU A 196 8.93 -4.63 1.52
C GLU A 196 10.44 -4.65 1.76
N GLN A 197 11.25 -4.31 0.75
CA GLN A 197 12.70 -4.20 0.89
C GLN A 197 13.16 -2.85 1.46
N ALA A 198 12.25 -1.93 1.78
CA ALA A 198 12.58 -0.67 2.43
C ALA A 198 13.31 -0.88 3.77
N ILE A 199 13.05 -2.01 4.44
CA ILE A 199 13.77 -2.39 5.68
C ILE A 199 15.27 -2.67 5.46
N THR A 200 15.74 -2.81 4.23
CA THR A 200 17.17 -2.97 3.94
C THR A 200 17.92 -1.65 3.84
N ASP A 201 17.20 -0.53 3.75
CA ASP A 201 17.80 0.80 3.74
C ASP A 201 17.98 1.30 5.18
N LEU A 202 19.19 1.22 5.70
CA LEU A 202 19.51 1.56 7.07
C LEU A 202 19.12 3.00 7.45
N PRO A 203 19.38 4.05 6.63
CA PRO A 203 18.94 5.40 6.93
C PRO A 203 17.42 5.55 7.05
N LEU A 204 16.64 4.85 6.22
CA LEU A 204 15.18 4.85 6.30
C LEU A 204 14.70 4.17 7.58
N VAL A 205 15.29 3.03 7.94
CA VAL A 205 14.95 2.30 9.17
C VAL A 205 15.27 3.12 10.41
N ILE A 206 16.47 3.69 10.50
CA ILE A 206 16.87 4.55 11.63
C ILE A 206 15.94 5.77 11.71
N GLY A 207 15.70 6.45 10.58
CA GLY A 207 14.78 7.59 10.54
C GLY A 207 13.37 7.23 11.01
N THR A 208 12.87 6.04 10.63
CA THR A 208 11.56 5.52 11.07
C THR A 208 11.54 5.28 12.58
N LEU A 209 12.58 4.66 13.14
CA LEU A 209 12.68 4.44 14.58
C LEU A 209 12.73 5.76 15.36
N ILE A 210 13.54 6.73 14.90
CA ILE A 210 13.62 8.06 15.50
C ILE A 210 12.24 8.75 15.47
N PHE A 211 11.56 8.72 14.30
CA PHE A 211 10.24 9.30 14.16
C PHE A 211 9.22 8.68 15.13
N ILE A 212 9.22 7.34 15.26
CA ILE A 212 8.31 6.63 16.19
C ILE A 212 8.60 7.02 17.64
N ILE A 213 9.87 6.99 18.06
CA ILE A 213 10.27 7.33 19.44
C ILE A 213 9.89 8.77 19.77
N ILE A 214 10.22 9.70 18.89
CA ILE A 214 9.89 11.12 19.07
C ILE A 214 8.37 11.31 19.12
N SER A 215 7.63 10.69 18.20
CA SER A 215 6.16 10.80 18.20
C SER A 215 5.54 10.28 19.50
N ILE A 216 6.02 9.16 20.04
CA ILE A 216 5.55 8.63 21.33
C ILE A 216 5.84 9.60 22.45
N ILE A 217 7.05 10.15 22.53
CA ILE A 217 7.42 11.12 23.56
C ILE A 217 6.52 12.37 23.49
N LEU A 218 6.30 12.89 22.27
CA LEU A 218 5.51 14.11 22.05
C LEU A 218 4.01 13.89 22.30
N ILE A 219 3.52 12.66 22.22
CA ILE A 219 2.13 12.29 22.56
C ILE A 219 1.97 12.15 24.09
N MET A 220 3.02 11.78 24.80
CA MET A 220 2.99 11.62 26.27
C MET A 220 3.19 12.93 27.03
N LEU A 221 3.67 13.99 26.36
CA LEU A 221 3.81 15.36 26.89
C LEU A 221 2.50 16.15 26.76
#